data_79444fe30b58abb945e0d812c4034a67
#
_entry.id   79444fe30b58abb945e0d812c4034a67
#
_cell.length_a   1.000
_cell.length_b   1.000
_cell.length_c   1.000
_cell.angle_alpha   90.00
_cell.angle_beta   90.00
_cell.angle_gamma   90.00
#
_symmetry.space_group_name_H-M   'P 1'
#
loop_
_entity.id
_entity.type
_entity.pdbx_description
1 polymer ?
#
loop_
_entity_poly.entity_id
_entity_poly.type
_entity_poly.pdbx_seq_one_letter_code
_entity_poly.pdbx_strand_id
1 'polypeptide(L)'
;MPFYPTLSENYTYQQVTEIFRGYNHNLKIEDGEFYEMENLTSSYYPLLANRAKRGKVAELAKPGGLLAKAKLAYIDGAKLFYDGADLTSYIQDAGFAISTDETMLPKNLISMGAYILIFPDKLYINTENYTDCGSIEAVFSTAAGSEVVYSICKVDGSEYAQPVIGGSAPENPDNGSLWIDTSSSKHALKQYSSTSSMWVDVPTVYTKIAYAGIGKSFKQFDGVNIEGCHSEEASIADQIEALNGSKIIYEKGDDFIIVIGLLDQTYTQSSGSVTVSRKMPEMDFITEAENRLWGCKYGLVNGETVNEIYCCALGDFKNWNQFLQLSTDSYVASVGSDGPWTGAATHLGYPIFFKENYMHKVYISSSGAHQIADTACRGVQKGSHNSLVVVNERLFYKSVTDICVYDGSLPSSVSPQLGTERYFDAVGGVIGDKYYVSMRDSAGSWHMFVYDTAKGFWHREDSTHAMCFARCNGELYYIDADKGLLICTGGSQGEPEETIRWSCTTGLQGYNTVEQKYVSRFNLRMKLPIGSQADIYIQYDSDGTWHHSGHIEGVGTKTFMLPIRPRRCDHFMVRIEGRGEIRLYSIAKILEQGSDG
;
A
#
# COMPACT_ATOMS: atom_id res chain seq x y z
N MET A 1 -11.49 -37.62 -75.48
CA MET A 1 -11.73 -36.23 -75.13
C MET A 1 -10.54 -35.75 -74.35
N PRO A 2 -9.88 -34.70 -74.72
CA PRO A 2 -8.78 -34.17 -73.94
C PRO A 2 -9.34 -33.64 -72.62
N PHE A 3 -8.82 -34.11 -71.51
CA PHE A 3 -9.06 -33.56 -70.21
C PHE A 3 -8.34 -32.20 -70.15
N TYR A 4 -9.09 -31.11 -70.16
CA TYR A 4 -8.55 -29.83 -69.78
C TYR A 4 -8.47 -29.78 -68.28
N PRO A 5 -7.30 -29.50 -67.67
CA PRO A 5 -7.25 -29.27 -66.24
C PRO A 5 -8.15 -28.07 -65.93
N THR A 6 -9.06 -28.25 -65.01
CA THR A 6 -9.83 -27.17 -64.41
C THR A 6 -8.84 -26.17 -63.85
N LEU A 7 -8.86 -24.96 -64.35
CA LEU A 7 -8.15 -23.83 -63.73
C LEU A 7 -8.65 -23.74 -62.28
N SER A 8 -7.76 -23.99 -61.35
CA SER A 8 -8.09 -23.77 -59.94
C SER A 8 -8.48 -22.31 -59.76
N GLU A 9 -9.68 -22.05 -59.28
CA GLU A 9 -10.10 -20.71 -58.92
C GLU A 9 -9.14 -20.18 -57.84
N ASN A 10 -8.42 -19.11 -58.09
CA ASN A 10 -7.60 -18.43 -57.10
C ASN A 10 -8.53 -17.85 -56.05
N TYR A 11 -8.62 -18.47 -54.89
CA TYR A 11 -9.40 -17.94 -53.78
C TYR A 11 -8.66 -16.73 -53.20
N THR A 12 -9.33 -15.56 -53.28
CA THR A 12 -8.89 -14.32 -52.63
C THR A 12 -9.62 -14.22 -51.29
N TYR A 13 -8.90 -14.20 -50.21
CA TYR A 13 -9.47 -14.03 -48.87
C TYR A 13 -9.19 -12.59 -48.38
N GLN A 14 -10.24 -11.83 -48.13
CA GLN A 14 -10.16 -10.51 -47.52
C GLN A 14 -10.58 -10.56 -46.08
N GLN A 15 -9.75 -10.00 -45.20
CA GLN A 15 -10.03 -9.86 -43.79
C GLN A 15 -9.81 -8.40 -43.37
N VAL A 16 -10.78 -7.87 -42.60
CA VAL A 16 -10.72 -6.52 -42.04
C VAL A 16 -10.86 -6.60 -40.52
N THR A 17 -9.90 -6.03 -39.81
CA THR A 17 -9.89 -5.90 -38.36
C THR A 17 -10.14 -4.44 -38.01
N GLU A 18 -11.22 -4.17 -37.27
CA GLU A 18 -11.64 -2.82 -36.85
C GLU A 18 -11.74 -2.69 -35.32
N ILE A 19 -11.60 -3.80 -34.60
CA ILE A 19 -11.66 -3.87 -33.13
C ILE A 19 -10.32 -4.35 -32.62
N PHE A 20 -9.63 -3.51 -31.82
CA PHE A 20 -8.32 -3.80 -31.29
C PHE A 20 -8.42 -4.12 -29.78
N ARG A 21 -7.98 -5.32 -29.39
CA ARG A 21 -8.14 -5.90 -28.05
C ARG A 21 -6.87 -5.90 -27.22
N GLY A 22 -5.87 -5.11 -27.61
CA GLY A 22 -4.67 -4.87 -26.83
C GLY A 22 -3.61 -5.98 -26.92
N TYR A 23 -2.89 -6.16 -25.82
CA TYR A 23 -1.73 -7.02 -25.70
C TYR A 23 -2.12 -8.46 -25.32
N ASN A 24 -1.56 -9.42 -26.04
CA ASN A 24 -1.71 -10.84 -25.76
C ASN A 24 -0.45 -11.61 -26.20
N HIS A 25 0.40 -11.99 -25.25
CA HIS A 25 1.69 -12.64 -25.48
C HIS A 25 1.60 -14.18 -25.53
N ASN A 26 0.46 -14.72 -25.90
CA ASN A 26 0.32 -16.15 -26.16
C ASN A 26 0.74 -16.50 -27.58
N LEU A 27 1.10 -17.75 -27.82
CA LEU A 27 1.55 -18.23 -29.14
C LEU A 27 0.44 -18.12 -30.20
N LYS A 28 -0.81 -18.29 -29.81
CA LYS A 28 -1.98 -18.16 -30.70
C LYS A 28 -2.90 -17.08 -30.14
N ILE A 29 -3.07 -16.02 -30.91
CA ILE A 29 -3.90 -14.86 -30.55
C ILE A 29 -4.88 -14.54 -31.67
N GLU A 30 -5.93 -13.80 -31.34
CA GLU A 30 -6.96 -13.41 -32.30
C GLU A 30 -6.54 -12.18 -33.11
N ASP A 31 -7.20 -11.98 -34.27
CA ASP A 31 -7.04 -10.72 -35.02
C ASP A 31 -7.55 -9.53 -34.20
N GLY A 32 -6.73 -8.49 -34.14
CA GLY A 32 -6.99 -7.31 -33.28
C GLY A 32 -6.28 -7.37 -31.94
N GLU A 33 -5.68 -8.51 -31.58
CA GLU A 33 -4.72 -8.60 -30.49
C GLU A 33 -3.29 -8.48 -31.02
N PHE A 34 -2.38 -8.05 -30.15
CA PHE A 34 -0.99 -7.84 -30.51
C PHE A 34 -0.06 -8.66 -29.62
N TYR A 35 0.82 -9.45 -30.23
CA TYR A 35 1.80 -10.26 -29.53
C TYR A 35 2.84 -9.40 -28.81
N GLU A 36 3.25 -8.30 -29.42
CA GLU A 36 4.07 -7.25 -28.82
C GLU A 36 3.38 -5.89 -28.99
N MET A 37 3.51 -5.07 -27.94
CA MET A 37 2.92 -3.72 -27.94
C MET A 37 3.78 -2.80 -27.09
N GLU A 38 3.94 -1.55 -27.52
CA GLU A 38 4.62 -0.51 -26.78
C GLU A 38 3.93 0.84 -26.94
N ASN A 39 3.68 1.53 -25.81
CA ASN A 39 3.13 2.88 -25.74
C ASN A 39 1.78 3.09 -26.46
N LEU A 40 0.96 2.05 -26.51
CA LEU A 40 -0.40 2.08 -27.05
C LEU A 40 -1.44 1.86 -25.95
N THR A 41 -2.67 2.34 -26.16
CA THR A 41 -3.72 2.37 -25.14
C THR A 41 -5.13 2.13 -25.70
N SER A 42 -6.06 1.69 -24.83
CA SER A 42 -7.49 1.51 -25.09
C SER A 42 -8.32 2.78 -25.02
N SER A 43 -7.73 3.94 -24.80
CA SER A 43 -8.48 5.19 -24.54
C SER A 43 -9.45 5.57 -25.65
N TYR A 44 -9.22 5.09 -26.87
CA TYR A 44 -10.08 5.31 -28.03
C TYR A 44 -10.73 4.01 -28.54
N TYR A 45 -10.87 2.99 -27.69
CA TYR A 45 -11.52 1.73 -28.07
C TYR A 45 -12.84 1.98 -28.83
N PRO A 46 -13.11 1.26 -29.95
CA PRO A 46 -12.40 0.09 -30.47
C PRO A 46 -11.13 0.37 -31.29
N LEU A 47 -10.74 1.64 -31.43
CA LEU A 47 -9.52 2.06 -32.13
C LEU A 47 -8.29 1.85 -31.24
N LEU A 48 -7.13 1.65 -31.85
CA LEU A 48 -5.85 1.67 -31.18
C LEU A 48 -5.21 3.05 -31.29
N ALA A 49 -4.69 3.59 -30.20
CA ALA A 49 -4.00 4.87 -30.18
C ALA A 49 -2.77 4.82 -29.27
N ASN A 50 -1.86 5.77 -29.45
CA ASN A 50 -0.76 5.94 -28.52
C ASN A 50 -1.27 6.46 -27.17
N ARG A 51 -0.54 6.16 -26.08
CA ARG A 51 -0.81 6.74 -24.75
C ARG A 51 -0.64 8.26 -24.75
N ALA A 52 -1.15 8.91 -23.73
CA ALA A 52 -0.87 10.32 -23.48
C ALA A 52 0.63 10.55 -23.18
N LYS A 53 1.12 11.75 -23.45
CA LYS A 53 2.44 12.19 -23.01
C LYS A 53 2.47 12.23 -21.49
N ARG A 54 3.59 11.83 -20.91
CA ARG A 54 3.85 11.95 -19.47
C ARG A 54 4.51 13.29 -19.17
N GLY A 55 4.34 13.78 -17.94
CA GLY A 55 4.96 15.03 -17.49
C GLY A 55 5.98 14.77 -16.37
N LYS A 56 7.19 15.31 -16.52
CA LYS A 56 8.22 15.29 -15.47
C LYS A 56 7.91 16.37 -14.43
N VAL A 57 7.53 15.97 -13.23
CA VAL A 57 7.14 16.87 -12.14
C VAL A 57 8.36 17.31 -11.32
N ALA A 58 9.25 16.38 -10.98
CA ALA A 58 10.47 16.67 -10.21
C ALA A 58 11.58 15.66 -10.53
N GLU A 59 12.82 16.08 -10.30
CA GLU A 59 13.99 15.20 -10.21
C GLU A 59 14.28 14.93 -8.74
N LEU A 60 14.47 13.68 -8.39
CA LEU A 60 14.69 13.21 -7.03
C LEU A 60 16.12 12.65 -6.93
N ALA A 61 16.88 13.17 -5.98
CA ALA A 61 18.26 12.71 -5.77
C ALA A 61 18.30 11.33 -5.08
N LYS A 62 17.37 11.08 -4.15
CA LYS A 62 17.19 9.82 -3.44
C LYS A 62 15.69 9.54 -3.27
N PRO A 63 15.04 8.95 -4.29
CA PRO A 63 13.60 8.64 -4.22
C PRO A 63 13.26 7.81 -2.97
N GLY A 64 12.32 8.28 -2.15
CA GLY A 64 12.01 7.63 -0.88
C GLY A 64 10.61 7.06 -0.79
N GLY A 65 9.60 7.74 -1.28
CA GLY A 65 8.20 7.30 -1.20
C GLY A 65 7.24 8.34 -1.76
N LEU A 66 5.99 7.93 -1.95
CA LEU A 66 4.95 8.73 -2.57
C LEU A 66 3.59 8.43 -1.92
N LEU A 67 2.82 9.46 -1.64
CA LEU A 67 1.46 9.33 -1.09
C LEU A 67 0.56 10.41 -1.70
N ALA A 68 -0.65 10.03 -2.05
CA ALA A 68 -1.73 10.98 -2.29
C ALA A 68 -2.65 11.06 -1.07
N LYS A 69 -2.75 12.25 -0.51
CA LYS A 69 -3.74 12.63 0.50
C LYS A 69 -4.70 13.64 -0.14
N ALA A 70 -5.00 14.77 0.48
CA ALA A 70 -5.63 15.89 -0.22
C ALA A 70 -4.73 16.48 -1.32
N LYS A 71 -3.42 16.40 -1.10
CA LYS A 71 -2.35 16.81 -2.01
C LYS A 71 -1.29 15.72 -2.13
N LEU A 72 -0.39 15.87 -3.07
CA LEU A 72 0.71 14.94 -3.28
C LEU A 72 1.79 15.15 -2.24
N ALA A 73 2.20 14.06 -1.57
CA ALA A 73 3.37 14.00 -0.69
C ALA A 73 4.42 13.08 -1.29
N TYR A 74 5.69 13.45 -1.20
CA TYR A 74 6.80 12.58 -1.60
C TYR A 74 8.04 12.84 -0.76
N ILE A 75 8.92 11.83 -0.73
CA ILE A 75 10.19 11.90 -0.01
C ILE A 75 11.34 11.87 -1.02
N ASP A 76 12.30 12.78 -0.84
CA ASP A 76 13.60 12.81 -1.52
C ASP A 76 14.72 12.86 -0.47
N GLY A 77 15.38 11.72 -0.24
CA GLY A 77 16.36 11.55 0.81
C GLY A 77 15.78 11.78 2.20
N ALA A 78 16.30 12.80 2.91
CA ALA A 78 15.79 13.21 4.22
C ALA A 78 14.66 14.25 4.14
N LYS A 79 14.21 14.63 2.94
CA LYS A 79 13.23 15.70 2.75
C LYS A 79 11.83 15.14 2.49
N LEU A 80 10.85 15.74 3.16
CA LEU A 80 9.43 15.51 2.92
C LEU A 80 8.84 16.73 2.20
N PHE A 81 8.23 16.48 1.06
CA PHE A 81 7.47 17.48 0.31
C PHE A 81 5.97 17.19 0.40
N TYR A 82 5.17 18.23 0.56
CA TYR A 82 3.71 18.17 0.52
C TYR A 82 3.18 19.39 -0.24
N ASP A 83 2.35 19.17 -1.27
CA ASP A 83 1.87 20.23 -2.19
C ASP A 83 3.03 21.08 -2.78
N GLY A 84 4.20 20.47 -3.00
CA GLY A 84 5.41 21.13 -3.49
C GLY A 84 6.21 21.91 -2.43
N ALA A 85 5.70 22.07 -1.21
CA ALA A 85 6.42 22.71 -0.12
C ALA A 85 7.32 21.69 0.63
N ASP A 86 8.54 22.11 0.98
CA ASP A 86 9.47 21.34 1.82
C ASP A 86 9.07 21.48 3.30
N LEU A 87 8.61 20.40 3.93
CA LEU A 87 8.20 20.36 5.33
C LEU A 87 9.28 19.86 6.28
N THR A 88 10.48 19.61 5.80
CA THR A 88 11.58 18.97 6.54
C THR A 88 11.97 19.75 7.79
N SER A 89 11.96 21.09 7.73
CA SER A 89 12.33 21.95 8.85
C SER A 89 11.42 21.73 10.09
N TYR A 90 10.13 21.48 9.90
CA TYR A 90 9.23 21.22 11.02
C TYR A 90 9.59 19.93 11.77
N ILE A 91 9.96 18.89 11.05
CA ILE A 91 10.40 17.60 11.62
C ILE A 91 11.72 17.79 12.37
N GLN A 92 12.65 18.58 11.81
CA GLN A 92 13.96 18.86 12.41
C GLN A 92 13.82 19.75 13.67
N ASP A 93 12.95 20.75 13.65
CA ASP A 93 12.67 21.62 14.79
C ASP A 93 12.03 20.83 15.96
N ALA A 94 11.29 19.75 15.65
CA ALA A 94 10.79 18.81 16.64
C ALA A 94 11.85 17.83 17.16
N GLY A 95 13.10 17.90 16.66
CA GLY A 95 14.24 17.07 17.09
C GLY A 95 14.35 15.71 16.37
N PHE A 96 13.67 15.52 15.22
CA PHE A 96 13.66 14.27 14.46
C PHE A 96 14.20 14.46 13.05
N ALA A 97 14.54 13.34 12.38
CA ALA A 97 14.99 13.34 11.00
C ALA A 97 14.51 12.07 10.29
N ILE A 98 14.17 12.21 9.00
CA ILE A 98 13.86 11.08 8.14
C ILE A 98 15.19 10.39 7.80
N SER A 99 15.27 9.08 8.01
CA SER A 99 16.46 8.29 7.71
C SER A 99 16.72 8.23 6.21
N THR A 100 18.01 8.34 5.83
CA THR A 100 18.48 8.14 4.44
C THR A 100 19.11 6.77 4.23
N ASP A 101 18.94 5.84 5.17
CA ASP A 101 19.44 4.49 5.07
C ASP A 101 18.73 3.75 3.92
N GLU A 102 19.52 3.19 3.01
CA GLU A 102 19.01 2.46 1.83
C GLU A 102 18.23 1.19 2.21
N THR A 103 18.52 0.59 3.37
CA THR A 103 17.77 -0.56 3.88
C THR A 103 16.35 -0.21 4.31
N MET A 104 16.06 1.07 4.50
CA MET A 104 14.76 1.62 4.87
C MET A 104 13.97 2.18 3.67
N LEU A 105 14.40 1.88 2.45
CA LEU A 105 13.72 2.31 1.22
C LEU A 105 13.02 1.12 0.55
N PRO A 106 11.89 1.33 -0.14
CA PRO A 106 11.10 2.57 -0.16
C PRO A 106 10.37 2.82 1.16
N LYS A 107 10.17 4.10 1.50
CA LYS A 107 9.36 4.50 2.65
C LYS A 107 7.88 4.23 2.38
N ASN A 108 7.20 3.67 3.35
CA ASN A 108 5.76 3.54 3.32
C ASN A 108 5.12 4.76 3.98
N LEU A 109 4.44 5.57 3.19
CA LEU A 109 3.69 6.73 3.66
C LEU A 109 2.23 6.37 3.82
N ILE A 110 1.67 6.58 5.01
CA ILE A 110 0.27 6.25 5.32
C ILE A 110 -0.47 7.52 5.75
N SER A 111 -1.68 7.70 5.21
CA SER A 111 -2.59 8.77 5.63
C SER A 111 -3.56 8.24 6.69
N MET A 112 -3.62 8.91 7.84
CA MET A 112 -4.63 8.65 8.86
C MET A 112 -5.16 10.00 9.42
N GLY A 113 -6.44 10.26 9.25
CA GLY A 113 -7.03 11.55 9.61
C GLY A 113 -6.28 12.73 8.96
N ALA A 114 -5.84 13.72 9.72
CA ALA A 114 -5.03 14.85 9.25
C ALA A 114 -3.54 14.51 9.07
N TYR A 115 -3.08 13.33 9.49
CA TYR A 115 -1.67 12.99 9.56
C TYR A 115 -1.14 12.27 8.35
N ILE A 116 0.14 12.50 8.04
CA ILE A 116 1.00 11.63 7.23
C ILE A 116 1.94 10.91 8.19
N LEU A 117 1.97 9.59 8.11
CA LEU A 117 2.82 8.71 8.90
C LEU A 117 3.91 8.15 8.00
N ILE A 118 5.15 8.15 8.48
CA ILE A 118 6.34 7.77 7.71
C ILE A 118 6.96 6.52 8.32
N PHE A 119 6.95 5.41 7.59
CA PHE A 119 7.55 4.14 8.01
C PHE A 119 8.73 3.75 7.10
N PRO A 120 9.75 3.09 7.65
CA PRO A 120 9.89 2.59 9.03
C PRO A 120 10.39 3.61 10.06
N ASP A 121 10.56 4.90 9.72
CA ASP A 121 11.09 5.93 10.63
C ASP A 121 10.18 6.18 11.85
N LYS A 122 8.91 5.75 11.81
CA LYS A 122 7.91 5.95 12.86
C LYS A 122 7.69 7.42 13.21
N LEU A 123 7.68 8.26 12.17
CA LEU A 123 7.44 9.70 12.28
C LEU A 123 6.03 10.06 11.81
N TYR A 124 5.52 11.18 12.30
CA TYR A 124 4.24 11.74 11.86
C TYR A 124 4.31 13.25 11.67
N ILE A 125 3.48 13.76 10.77
CA ILE A 125 3.26 15.19 10.59
C ILE A 125 1.78 15.45 10.27
N ASN A 126 1.22 16.48 10.91
CA ASN A 126 -0.15 16.92 10.67
C ASN A 126 -0.18 17.88 9.47
N THR A 127 -0.95 17.55 8.42
CA THR A 127 -1.04 18.35 7.19
C THR A 127 -1.88 19.62 7.31
N GLU A 128 -2.63 19.79 8.41
CA GLU A 128 -3.39 21.00 8.73
C GLU A 128 -2.62 21.91 9.71
N ASN A 129 -1.67 21.34 10.47
CA ASN A 129 -0.81 22.07 11.39
C ASN A 129 0.58 21.43 11.43
N TYR A 130 1.51 21.91 10.63
CA TYR A 130 2.85 21.33 10.47
C TYR A 130 3.70 21.32 11.75
N THR A 131 3.37 22.16 12.76
CA THR A 131 4.07 22.14 14.05
C THR A 131 3.66 20.95 14.92
N ASP A 132 2.53 20.28 14.62
CA ASP A 132 2.15 19.01 15.23
C ASP A 132 2.79 17.85 14.46
N CYS A 133 4.07 17.62 14.72
CA CYS A 133 4.88 16.55 14.15
C CYS A 133 5.77 15.94 15.23
N GLY A 134 6.34 14.76 14.94
CA GLY A 134 7.23 14.08 15.89
C GLY A 134 7.36 12.58 15.65
N SER A 135 7.77 11.85 16.69
CA SER A 135 7.85 10.39 16.67
C SER A 135 6.59 9.74 17.24
N ILE A 136 6.17 8.64 16.63
CA ILE A 136 5.11 7.77 17.14
C ILE A 136 5.53 7.15 18.48
N GLU A 137 6.81 6.84 18.65
CA GLU A 137 7.36 6.28 19.87
C GLU A 137 7.94 7.36 20.80
N ALA A 138 7.86 7.11 22.09
CA ALA A 138 8.49 7.94 23.12
C ALA A 138 8.99 7.04 24.25
N VAL A 139 10.16 7.36 24.79
CA VAL A 139 10.73 6.66 25.95
C VAL A 139 11.30 7.72 26.91
N PHE A 140 11.00 7.54 28.17
CA PHE A 140 11.61 8.30 29.26
C PHE A 140 12.09 7.33 30.34
N SER A 141 13.31 7.50 30.81
CA SER A 141 13.86 6.72 31.91
C SER A 141 14.41 7.66 32.99
N THR A 142 14.09 7.39 34.24
CA THR A 142 14.67 8.10 35.36
C THR A 142 16.14 7.73 35.51
N ALA A 143 16.96 8.62 36.09
CA ALA A 143 18.33 8.25 36.42
C ALA A 143 18.35 7.15 37.48
N ALA A 144 19.26 6.20 37.35
CA ALA A 144 19.40 5.11 38.30
C ALA A 144 19.71 5.65 39.71
N GLY A 145 18.96 5.22 40.72
CA GLY A 145 19.12 5.65 42.12
C GLY A 145 18.59 7.07 42.39
N SER A 146 17.82 7.65 41.51
CA SER A 146 17.10 8.91 41.75
C SER A 146 15.77 8.67 42.43
N GLU A 147 15.30 9.67 43.19
CA GLU A 147 14.04 9.57 43.92
C GLU A 147 12.83 9.69 42.99
N VAL A 148 11.99 8.66 42.94
CA VAL A 148 10.69 8.64 42.26
C VAL A 148 9.60 8.57 43.32
N VAL A 149 8.67 9.52 43.32
CA VAL A 149 7.62 9.62 44.34
C VAL A 149 6.29 9.10 43.79
N TYR A 150 5.67 8.21 44.54
CA TYR A 150 4.35 7.65 44.26
C TYR A 150 3.36 8.08 45.33
N SER A 151 2.22 8.65 44.94
CA SER A 151 1.16 9.09 45.86
C SER A 151 -0.22 8.89 45.25
N ILE A 152 -1.22 8.59 46.09
CA ILE A 152 -2.60 8.52 45.62
C ILE A 152 -3.13 9.92 45.34
N CYS A 153 -3.92 10.07 44.32
CA CYS A 153 -4.49 11.34 43.91
C CYS A 153 -5.85 11.16 43.23
N LYS A 154 -6.55 12.28 43.02
CA LYS A 154 -7.69 12.32 42.10
C LYS A 154 -7.20 12.38 40.65
N VAL A 155 -8.12 12.21 39.70
CA VAL A 155 -7.80 12.22 38.25
C VAL A 155 -7.13 13.53 37.81
N ASP A 156 -7.43 14.65 38.46
CA ASP A 156 -6.87 15.99 38.19
C ASP A 156 -5.49 16.22 38.85
N GLY A 157 -4.95 15.20 39.55
CA GLY A 157 -3.68 15.25 40.27
C GLY A 157 -3.76 15.95 41.64
N SER A 158 -4.93 16.38 42.08
CA SER A 158 -5.11 16.89 43.43
C SER A 158 -5.03 15.76 44.46
N GLU A 159 -4.34 16.01 45.56
CA GLU A 159 -4.15 15.03 46.62
C GLU A 159 -5.47 14.76 47.37
N TYR A 160 -5.62 13.54 47.84
CA TYR A 160 -6.65 13.19 48.77
C TYR A 160 -6.28 13.72 50.18
N ALA A 161 -7.29 14.12 50.98
CA ALA A 161 -7.09 14.22 52.40
C ALA A 161 -6.61 12.83 52.91
N GLN A 162 -5.65 12.83 53.86
CA GLN A 162 -4.99 11.61 54.27
C GLN A 162 -6.00 10.55 54.73
N PRO A 163 -6.13 9.39 54.03
CA PRO A 163 -7.10 8.37 54.41
C PRO A 163 -6.66 7.62 55.69
N VAL A 164 -7.62 7.17 56.45
CA VAL A 164 -7.35 6.23 57.56
C VAL A 164 -7.14 4.84 56.95
N ILE A 165 -6.08 4.15 57.36
CA ILE A 165 -5.76 2.79 56.88
C ILE A 165 -6.11 1.77 57.97
N GLY A 166 -6.88 0.75 57.61
CA GLY A 166 -7.20 -0.28 58.58
C GLY A 166 -8.22 -1.31 58.09
N GLY A 167 -8.23 -2.50 58.71
CA GLY A 167 -9.17 -3.57 58.40
C GLY A 167 -10.57 -3.38 58.98
N SER A 168 -10.80 -2.28 59.74
CA SER A 168 -12.10 -1.94 60.32
C SER A 168 -12.44 -0.50 60.01
N ALA A 169 -13.71 -0.24 59.73
CA ALA A 169 -14.18 1.09 59.40
C ALA A 169 -13.96 2.07 60.57
N PRO A 170 -13.49 3.32 60.33
CA PRO A 170 -13.33 4.35 61.34
C PRO A 170 -14.65 4.65 62.03
N GLU A 171 -14.60 4.87 63.38
CA GLU A 171 -15.75 5.29 64.17
C GLU A 171 -16.01 6.82 64.02
N ASN A 172 -17.27 7.20 63.99
CA ASN A 172 -17.73 8.58 63.88
C ASN A 172 -17.09 9.41 62.72
N PRO A 173 -17.16 8.93 61.48
CA PRO A 173 -16.57 9.64 60.37
C PRO A 173 -17.37 10.90 59.99
N ASP A 174 -16.66 11.97 59.62
CA ASP A 174 -17.25 13.12 58.99
C ASP A 174 -17.64 12.84 57.51
N ASN A 175 -18.57 13.60 56.96
CA ASN A 175 -18.94 13.47 55.57
C ASN A 175 -17.73 13.73 54.67
N GLY A 176 -17.42 12.78 53.77
CA GLY A 176 -16.26 12.84 52.87
C GLY A 176 -14.97 12.28 53.49
N SER A 177 -14.97 11.81 54.73
CA SER A 177 -13.82 11.05 55.31
C SER A 177 -13.42 9.89 54.43
N LEU A 178 -12.11 9.60 54.33
CA LEU A 178 -11.55 8.56 53.48
C LEU A 178 -10.98 7.43 54.34
N TRP A 179 -11.21 6.21 53.90
CA TRP A 179 -10.71 4.99 54.54
C TRP A 179 -10.21 4.02 53.48
N ILE A 180 -8.96 3.55 53.64
CA ILE A 180 -8.44 2.42 52.89
C ILE A 180 -8.76 1.16 53.66
N ASP A 181 -9.69 0.39 53.16
CA ASP A 181 -10.12 -0.89 53.71
C ASP A 181 -9.12 -1.97 53.35
N THR A 182 -8.40 -2.47 54.36
CA THR A 182 -7.40 -3.55 54.25
C THR A 182 -7.90 -4.88 54.81
N SER A 183 -9.22 -5.03 54.99
CA SER A 183 -9.83 -6.27 55.53
C SER A 183 -9.74 -7.45 54.56
N SER A 184 -9.52 -7.19 53.28
CA SER A 184 -9.31 -8.20 52.26
C SER A 184 -7.93 -8.05 51.61
N SER A 185 -7.46 -9.09 50.87
CA SER A 185 -6.21 -9.01 50.12
C SER A 185 -6.22 -7.97 49.02
N LYS A 186 -7.41 -7.58 48.53
CA LYS A 186 -7.59 -6.47 47.59
C LYS A 186 -8.10 -5.26 48.36
N HIS A 187 -7.20 -4.33 48.66
CA HIS A 187 -7.53 -3.09 49.36
C HIS A 187 -8.46 -2.21 48.51
N ALA A 188 -9.31 -1.41 49.16
CA ALA A 188 -10.24 -0.50 48.52
C ALA A 188 -10.28 0.87 49.21
N LEU A 189 -10.25 1.96 48.43
CA LEU A 189 -10.50 3.30 48.96
C LEU A 189 -12.01 3.52 49.07
N LYS A 190 -12.46 3.88 50.28
CA LYS A 190 -13.86 4.17 50.57
C LYS A 190 -14.02 5.62 51.06
N GLN A 191 -15.13 6.22 50.71
CA GLN A 191 -15.52 7.55 51.18
C GLN A 191 -16.83 7.47 51.94
N TYR A 192 -16.87 8.11 53.14
CA TYR A 192 -18.08 8.14 53.92
C TYR A 192 -19.09 9.16 53.38
N SER A 193 -20.32 8.72 53.19
CA SER A 193 -21.46 9.54 52.83
C SER A 193 -22.40 9.69 54.02
N SER A 194 -22.50 10.91 54.55
CA SER A 194 -23.45 11.19 55.64
C SER A 194 -24.91 11.09 55.20
N THR A 195 -25.20 11.26 53.90
CA THR A 195 -26.55 11.12 53.32
C THR A 195 -27.04 9.66 53.41
N SER A 196 -26.18 8.70 53.13
CA SER A 196 -26.51 7.26 53.20
C SER A 196 -26.08 6.62 54.53
N SER A 197 -25.30 7.32 55.35
CA SER A 197 -24.64 6.82 56.54
C SER A 197 -23.82 5.54 56.30
N MET A 198 -23.18 5.49 55.14
CA MET A 198 -22.41 4.33 54.68
C MET A 198 -21.07 4.75 54.09
N TRP A 199 -20.11 3.80 54.17
CA TRP A 199 -18.87 3.85 53.40
C TRP A 199 -19.14 3.37 51.98
N VAL A 200 -18.84 4.19 51.00
CA VAL A 200 -19.04 3.90 49.57
C VAL A 200 -17.69 3.74 48.90
N ASP A 201 -17.52 2.71 48.11
CA ASP A 201 -16.28 2.48 47.36
C ASP A 201 -16.04 3.65 46.39
N VAL A 202 -14.80 4.17 46.32
CA VAL A 202 -14.33 5.06 45.26
C VAL A 202 -14.00 4.16 44.07
N PRO A 203 -14.77 4.25 42.98
CA PRO A 203 -14.74 3.23 41.91
C PRO A 203 -13.42 3.19 41.16
N THR A 204 -12.69 4.32 41.11
CA THR A 204 -11.37 4.40 40.47
C THR A 204 -10.44 5.27 41.28
N VAL A 205 -9.29 4.74 41.63
CA VAL A 205 -8.23 5.43 42.36
C VAL A 205 -7.03 5.58 41.43
N TYR A 206 -6.39 6.73 41.54
CA TYR A 206 -5.26 7.07 40.71
C TYR A 206 -3.99 7.21 41.52
N THR A 207 -2.86 6.87 40.92
CA THR A 207 -1.52 7.09 41.47
C THR A 207 -0.78 8.10 40.60
N LYS A 208 -0.25 9.12 41.25
CA LYS A 208 0.69 10.07 40.66
C LYS A 208 2.09 9.53 40.81
N ILE A 209 2.79 9.41 39.68
CA ILE A 209 4.21 9.08 39.60
C ILE A 209 4.95 10.36 39.27
N ALA A 210 5.74 10.87 40.21
CA ALA A 210 6.39 12.17 40.10
C ALA A 210 7.92 11.99 39.97
N TYR A 211 8.47 12.58 38.90
CA TYR A 211 9.89 12.71 38.64
C TYR A 211 10.13 13.81 37.61
N ALA A 212 11.21 14.58 37.76
CA ALA A 212 11.53 15.71 36.89
C ALA A 212 11.57 15.31 35.39
N GLY A 213 10.68 15.87 34.59
CA GLY A 213 10.59 15.67 33.15
C GLY A 213 9.83 14.42 32.69
N ILE A 214 9.34 13.54 33.58
CA ILE A 214 8.68 12.27 33.21
C ILE A 214 7.48 12.44 32.28
N GLY A 215 6.73 13.53 32.41
CA GLY A 215 5.54 13.78 31.61
C GLY A 215 5.78 14.56 30.31
N LYS A 216 7.00 15.04 30.06
CA LYS A 216 7.27 15.94 28.89
C LYS A 216 7.06 15.24 27.54
N SER A 217 7.43 13.97 27.44
CA SER A 217 7.38 13.20 26.19
C SER A 217 6.02 12.54 25.92
N PHE A 218 5.06 12.69 26.84
CA PHE A 218 3.76 12.01 26.76
C PHE A 218 2.60 13.01 26.72
N LYS A 219 1.46 12.53 26.25
CA LYS A 219 0.19 13.28 26.24
C LYS A 219 -0.83 12.57 27.14
N GLN A 220 -1.87 13.32 27.53
CA GLN A 220 -3.05 12.75 28.19
C GLN A 220 -3.67 11.66 27.29
N PHE A 221 -4.03 10.54 27.88
CA PHE A 221 -4.55 9.33 27.26
C PHE A 221 -3.54 8.52 26.41
N ASP A 222 -2.25 8.84 26.46
CA ASP A 222 -1.24 7.94 25.92
C ASP A 222 -1.28 6.57 26.63
N GLY A 223 -1.32 5.48 25.87
CA GLY A 223 -1.09 4.14 26.36
C GLY A 223 0.41 3.86 26.46
N VAL A 224 0.89 3.60 27.66
CA VAL A 224 2.32 3.41 27.93
C VAL A 224 2.57 2.08 28.61
N ASN A 225 3.81 1.57 28.50
CA ASN A 225 4.33 0.50 29.30
C ASN A 225 5.26 1.10 30.36
N ILE A 226 5.02 0.78 31.63
CA ILE A 226 5.83 1.21 32.77
C ILE A 226 6.63 0.02 33.26
N GLU A 227 7.92 0.21 33.52
CA GLU A 227 8.83 -0.83 34.00
C GLU A 227 9.72 -0.26 35.11
N GLY A 228 10.12 -1.12 36.03
CA GLY A 228 11.08 -0.78 37.08
C GLY A 228 10.47 -0.12 38.32
N CYS A 229 9.14 -0.04 38.44
CA CYS A 229 8.51 0.32 39.71
C CYS A 229 8.72 -0.85 40.68
N HIS A 230 9.35 -0.58 41.81
CA HIS A 230 9.58 -1.58 42.88
C HIS A 230 9.67 -0.92 44.23
N SER A 231 9.46 -1.70 45.28
CA SER A 231 9.61 -1.27 46.68
C SER A 231 10.45 -2.26 47.46
N GLU A 232 11.33 -1.73 48.32
CA GLU A 232 12.06 -2.52 49.31
C GLU A 232 11.20 -2.79 50.57
N GLU A 233 10.10 -2.05 50.74
CA GLU A 233 9.15 -2.23 51.82
C GLU A 233 8.10 -3.28 51.46
N ALA A 234 8.11 -4.43 52.09
CA ALA A 234 7.21 -5.55 51.82
C ALA A 234 5.70 -5.17 51.96
N SER A 235 5.36 -4.20 52.79
CA SER A 235 3.98 -3.74 53.02
C SER A 235 3.33 -3.08 51.79
N ILE A 236 4.13 -2.53 50.86
CA ILE A 236 3.64 -1.78 49.70
C ILE A 236 4.18 -2.34 48.36
N ALA A 237 5.03 -3.39 48.44
CA ALA A 237 5.72 -3.91 47.26
C ALA A 237 4.75 -4.35 46.16
N ASP A 238 3.74 -5.13 46.45
CA ASP A 238 2.73 -5.60 45.49
C ASP A 238 1.98 -4.46 44.82
N GLN A 239 1.72 -3.37 45.56
CA GLN A 239 0.99 -2.21 45.05
C GLN A 239 1.87 -1.37 44.11
N ILE A 240 3.15 -1.20 44.42
CA ILE A 240 4.12 -0.49 43.55
C ILE A 240 4.41 -1.34 42.32
N GLU A 241 4.62 -2.64 42.46
CA GLU A 241 4.83 -3.56 41.34
C GLU A 241 3.61 -3.61 40.40
N ALA A 242 2.39 -3.46 40.91
CA ALA A 242 1.16 -3.39 40.13
C ALA A 242 1.08 -2.15 39.23
N LEU A 243 1.94 -1.16 39.43
CA LEU A 243 2.06 0.02 38.51
C LEU A 243 2.84 -0.34 37.25
N ASN A 244 3.61 -1.42 37.22
CA ASN A 244 4.28 -1.89 36.01
C ASN A 244 3.29 -2.44 34.98
N GLY A 245 3.75 -2.53 33.72
CA GLY A 245 2.98 -3.03 32.58
C GLY A 245 2.19 -1.94 31.86
N SER A 246 1.19 -2.36 31.10
CA SER A 246 0.36 -1.45 30.28
C SER A 246 -0.52 -0.56 31.15
N LYS A 247 -0.38 0.74 31.00
CA LYS A 247 -1.13 1.79 31.69
C LYS A 247 -1.59 2.85 30.73
N ILE A 248 -2.64 3.59 31.14
CA ILE A 248 -3.07 4.81 30.46
C ILE A 248 -2.73 6.01 31.33
N ILE A 249 -2.15 7.03 30.74
CA ILE A 249 -1.91 8.32 31.40
C ILE A 249 -3.20 9.12 31.38
N TYR A 250 -3.88 9.21 32.52
CA TYR A 250 -5.14 9.96 32.64
C TYR A 250 -4.94 11.47 32.69
N GLU A 251 -3.84 11.91 33.30
CA GLU A 251 -3.43 13.30 33.34
C GLU A 251 -1.90 13.38 33.49
N LYS A 252 -1.30 14.52 33.12
CA LYS A 252 0.13 14.72 33.23
C LYS A 252 0.51 16.17 33.47
N GLY A 253 1.60 16.41 34.13
CA GLY A 253 2.37 17.66 34.10
C GLY A 253 3.72 17.42 33.43
N ASP A 254 4.62 18.39 33.51
CA ASP A 254 5.99 18.19 33.02
C ASP A 254 6.74 17.17 33.88
N ASP A 255 6.48 17.16 35.20
CA ASP A 255 7.24 16.39 36.19
C ASP A 255 6.39 15.27 36.84
N PHE A 256 5.26 14.92 36.29
CA PHE A 256 4.46 13.79 36.75
C PHE A 256 3.56 13.20 35.67
N ILE A 257 3.17 11.94 35.88
CA ILE A 257 2.10 11.25 35.17
C ILE A 257 1.12 10.64 36.18
N ILE A 258 -0.15 10.49 35.78
CA ILE A 258 -1.21 9.90 36.60
C ILE A 258 -1.75 8.68 35.90
N VAL A 259 -1.71 7.54 36.59
CA VAL A 259 -2.21 6.25 36.13
C VAL A 259 -3.17 5.64 37.16
N ILE A 260 -3.98 4.67 36.77
CA ILE A 260 -4.82 3.93 37.71
C ILE A 260 -3.94 3.07 38.61
N GLY A 261 -4.14 3.22 39.90
CA GLY A 261 -3.49 2.43 40.96
C GLY A 261 -3.94 2.87 42.32
N LEU A 262 -3.90 1.98 43.33
CA LEU A 262 -4.16 2.25 44.73
C LEU A 262 -2.90 1.99 45.51
N LEU A 263 -2.49 2.95 46.32
CA LEU A 263 -1.41 2.81 47.30
C LEU A 263 -1.95 3.10 48.69
N ASP A 264 -1.51 2.33 49.67
CA ASP A 264 -1.87 2.56 51.06
C ASP A 264 -1.19 3.81 51.63
N GLN A 265 0.01 4.09 51.18
CA GLN A 265 0.80 5.24 51.62
C GLN A 265 1.62 5.85 50.47
N THR A 266 2.08 7.06 50.64
CA THR A 266 3.07 7.68 49.74
C THR A 266 4.39 6.93 49.92
N TYR A 267 5.02 6.60 48.79
CA TYR A 267 6.28 5.91 48.75
C TYR A 267 7.31 6.63 47.87
N THR A 268 8.57 6.59 48.28
CA THR A 268 9.69 7.09 47.49
C THR A 268 10.65 5.97 47.18
N GLN A 269 10.71 5.61 45.89
CA GLN A 269 11.71 4.66 45.39
C GLN A 269 13.04 5.42 45.20
N SER A 270 14.11 4.92 45.79
CA SER A 270 15.46 5.51 45.73
C SER A 270 16.49 4.58 45.09
N SER A 271 16.06 3.45 44.53
CA SER A 271 16.91 2.47 43.88
C SER A 271 16.35 2.09 42.51
N GLY A 272 17.22 1.61 41.60
CA GLY A 272 16.83 1.26 40.23
C GLY A 272 16.52 2.46 39.34
N SER A 273 15.80 2.22 38.27
CA SER A 273 15.29 3.24 37.33
C SER A 273 13.87 2.88 36.91
N VAL A 274 13.01 3.86 36.76
CA VAL A 274 11.66 3.69 36.23
C VAL A 274 11.67 4.14 34.76
N THR A 275 11.18 3.28 33.88
CA THR A 275 11.07 3.56 32.46
C THR A 275 9.60 3.61 32.07
N VAL A 276 9.21 4.69 31.42
CA VAL A 276 7.89 4.86 30.80
C VAL A 276 8.11 4.89 29.30
N SER A 277 7.45 4.01 28.58
CA SER A 277 7.63 3.89 27.13
C SER A 277 6.29 3.80 26.42
N ARG A 278 6.20 4.50 25.29
CA ARG A 278 5.16 4.35 24.29
C ARG A 278 5.84 3.79 23.04
N LYS A 279 5.64 2.51 22.77
CA LYS A 279 6.23 1.79 21.64
C LYS A 279 5.13 1.21 20.78
N MET A 280 5.37 1.18 19.48
CA MET A 280 4.53 0.42 18.56
C MET A 280 5.15 -0.97 18.32
N PRO A 281 4.34 -1.99 18.03
CA PRO A 281 4.86 -3.29 17.63
C PRO A 281 5.74 -3.18 16.39
N GLU A 282 6.72 -4.08 16.26
CA GLU A 282 7.39 -4.26 14.97
C GLU A 282 6.41 -4.86 13.98
N MET A 283 6.35 -4.31 12.77
CA MET A 283 5.41 -4.73 11.75
C MET A 283 6.09 -4.87 10.40
N ASP A 284 5.76 -5.96 9.68
CA ASP A 284 6.24 -6.22 8.34
C ASP A 284 5.44 -5.42 7.31
N PHE A 285 4.12 -5.32 7.49
CA PHE A 285 3.21 -4.55 6.64
C PHE A 285 2.18 -3.81 7.49
N ILE A 286 1.78 -2.63 7.01
CA ILE A 286 0.87 -1.73 7.70
C ILE A 286 -0.17 -1.22 6.70
N THR A 287 -1.43 -1.13 7.14
CA THR A 287 -2.52 -0.50 6.40
C THR A 287 -3.40 0.32 7.33
N GLU A 288 -4.12 1.31 6.80
CA GLU A 288 -5.13 2.08 7.54
C GLU A 288 -6.51 1.54 7.20
N ALA A 289 -7.35 1.33 8.21
CA ALA A 289 -8.76 1.01 8.05
C ALA A 289 -9.56 1.56 9.22
N GLU A 290 -10.69 2.23 8.91
CA GLU A 290 -11.65 2.75 9.89
C GLU A 290 -10.99 3.62 10.98
N ASN A 291 -10.11 4.52 10.57
CA ASN A 291 -9.37 5.43 11.45
C ASN A 291 -8.50 4.70 12.50
N ARG A 292 -7.92 3.58 12.09
CA ARG A 292 -6.93 2.79 12.85
C ARG A 292 -5.79 2.35 11.95
N LEU A 293 -4.60 2.27 12.52
CA LEU A 293 -3.50 1.55 11.91
C LEU A 293 -3.61 0.07 12.26
N TRP A 294 -3.47 -0.75 11.24
CA TRP A 294 -3.39 -2.20 11.33
C TRP A 294 -2.05 -2.67 10.79
N GLY A 295 -1.44 -3.63 11.45
CA GLY A 295 -0.18 -4.20 10.98
C GLY A 295 -0.05 -5.68 11.32
N CYS A 296 0.96 -6.32 10.73
CA CYS A 296 1.24 -7.72 10.97
C CYS A 296 2.75 -7.97 11.12
N LYS A 297 3.10 -9.01 11.87
CA LYS A 297 4.48 -9.43 12.10
C LYS A 297 4.61 -10.95 12.06
N TYR A 298 5.68 -11.43 11.42
CA TYR A 298 6.09 -12.83 11.43
C TYR A 298 7.58 -12.94 11.73
N GLY A 299 7.95 -13.89 12.58
CA GLY A 299 9.34 -14.20 12.89
C GLY A 299 9.69 -13.97 14.35
N LEU A 300 10.96 -13.71 14.64
CA LEU A 300 11.45 -13.53 16.00
C LEU A 300 11.35 -12.06 16.42
N VAL A 301 10.69 -11.83 17.55
CA VAL A 301 10.63 -10.53 18.23
C VAL A 301 11.06 -10.76 19.68
N ASN A 302 12.13 -10.12 20.13
CA ASN A 302 12.69 -10.27 21.48
C ASN A 302 12.96 -11.73 21.90
N GLY A 303 13.27 -12.62 20.93
CA GLY A 303 13.56 -14.04 21.18
C GLY A 303 12.32 -14.96 21.16
N GLU A 304 11.12 -14.42 21.01
CA GLU A 304 9.87 -15.18 20.86
C GLU A 304 9.43 -15.21 19.39
N THR A 305 8.86 -16.34 18.96
CA THR A 305 8.31 -16.47 17.61
C THR A 305 6.89 -15.90 17.61
N VAL A 306 6.68 -14.88 16.80
CA VAL A 306 5.37 -14.23 16.60
C VAL A 306 4.81 -14.48 15.21
N ASN A 307 3.51 -14.55 15.11
CA ASN A 307 2.73 -14.58 13.87
C ASN A 307 1.40 -13.89 14.15
N GLU A 308 1.44 -12.55 14.14
CA GLU A 308 0.43 -11.73 14.79
C GLU A 308 -0.07 -10.60 13.88
N ILE A 309 -1.30 -10.20 14.16
CA ILE A 309 -1.94 -9.00 13.60
C ILE A 309 -2.19 -8.04 14.76
N TYR A 310 -1.83 -6.79 14.58
CA TYR A 310 -1.94 -5.71 15.55
C TYR A 310 -2.86 -4.59 15.06
N CYS A 311 -3.47 -3.87 16.00
CA CYS A 311 -4.23 -2.66 15.73
C CYS A 311 -4.01 -1.63 16.83
N CYS A 312 -3.84 -0.36 16.46
CA CYS A 312 -3.80 0.75 17.42
C CYS A 312 -5.20 1.05 18.00
N ALA A 313 -5.27 1.84 19.04
CA ALA A 313 -6.52 2.38 19.55
C ALA A 313 -7.25 3.21 18.50
N LEU A 314 -8.58 3.28 18.56
CA LEU A 314 -9.40 4.02 17.61
C LEU A 314 -9.05 5.52 17.60
N GLY A 315 -8.66 6.02 16.42
CA GLY A 315 -8.31 7.42 16.24
C GLY A 315 -6.93 7.83 16.76
N ASP A 316 -6.17 6.90 17.38
CA ASP A 316 -4.87 7.19 17.96
C ASP A 316 -3.79 6.21 17.50
N PHE A 317 -3.07 6.58 16.44
CA PHE A 317 -1.99 5.78 15.86
C PHE A 317 -0.76 5.65 16.78
N LYS A 318 -0.68 6.41 17.88
CA LYS A 318 0.41 6.32 18.85
C LYS A 318 0.14 5.28 19.92
N ASN A 319 -1.12 4.90 20.12
CA ASN A 319 -1.56 4.09 21.24
C ASN A 319 -1.78 2.62 20.82
N TRP A 320 -0.85 1.75 21.21
CA TRP A 320 -0.84 0.32 20.89
C TRP A 320 -1.03 -0.59 22.14
N ASN A 321 -1.10 0.01 23.33
CA ASN A 321 -1.12 -0.71 24.62
C ASN A 321 -2.38 -0.38 25.44
N GLN A 322 -3.49 -0.06 24.81
CA GLN A 322 -4.75 0.19 25.49
C GLN A 322 -5.60 -1.09 25.48
N PHE A 323 -5.80 -1.69 26.64
CA PHE A 323 -6.56 -2.94 26.81
C PHE A 323 -7.54 -2.81 28.00
N LEU A 324 -8.60 -1.99 27.83
CA LEU A 324 -9.65 -1.74 28.81
C LEU A 324 -10.92 -2.57 28.59
N GLN A 325 -10.89 -3.49 27.62
CA GLN A 325 -12.04 -4.30 27.15
C GLN A 325 -13.13 -3.46 26.45
N LEU A 326 -12.74 -2.39 25.79
CA LEU A 326 -13.61 -1.54 24.97
C LEU A 326 -13.38 -1.86 23.47
N SER A 327 -14.40 -1.65 22.66
CA SER A 327 -14.28 -1.79 21.21
C SER A 327 -13.32 -0.77 20.56
N THR A 328 -12.97 0.29 21.29
CA THR A 328 -12.01 1.33 20.89
C THR A 328 -10.57 1.00 21.23
N ASP A 329 -10.33 -0.06 21.98
CA ASP A 329 -8.99 -0.46 22.44
C ASP A 329 -8.09 -0.95 21.32
N SER A 330 -6.80 -1.02 21.60
CA SER A 330 -5.80 -1.75 20.83
C SER A 330 -6.18 -3.23 20.70
N TYR A 331 -5.68 -3.89 19.64
CA TYR A 331 -5.98 -5.29 19.40
C TYR A 331 -4.71 -6.03 18.99
N VAL A 332 -4.60 -7.26 19.44
CA VAL A 332 -3.57 -8.20 19.02
C VAL A 332 -4.18 -9.60 18.92
N ALA A 333 -3.83 -10.31 17.85
CA ALA A 333 -4.22 -11.69 17.68
C ALA A 333 -3.17 -12.48 16.91
N SER A 334 -2.90 -13.69 17.42
CA SER A 334 -2.05 -14.66 16.74
C SER A 334 -2.86 -15.42 15.69
N VAL A 335 -2.21 -15.77 14.57
CA VAL A 335 -2.78 -16.57 13.48
C VAL A 335 -2.03 -17.89 13.33
N GLY A 336 -2.76 -18.94 12.95
CA GLY A 336 -2.20 -20.30 12.83
C GLY A 336 -1.62 -20.65 11.45
N SER A 337 -1.73 -19.78 10.44
CA SER A 337 -1.22 -20.06 9.10
C SER A 337 0.30 -19.93 9.04
N ASP A 338 0.95 -20.81 8.30
CA ASP A 338 2.41 -20.80 8.13
C ASP A 338 2.90 -19.72 7.16
N GLY A 339 4.18 -19.37 7.30
CA GLY A 339 4.93 -18.53 6.39
C GLY A 339 4.85 -17.03 6.69
N PRO A 340 5.75 -16.25 6.09
CA PRO A 340 5.84 -14.81 6.31
C PRO A 340 4.65 -14.09 5.69
N TRP A 341 4.35 -12.91 6.22
CA TRP A 341 3.44 -11.97 5.58
C TRP A 341 4.03 -11.44 4.28
N THR A 342 3.19 -11.16 3.30
CA THR A 342 3.59 -10.70 1.97
C THR A 342 2.90 -9.42 1.54
N GLY A 343 1.92 -8.94 2.30
CA GLY A 343 1.26 -7.67 2.04
C GLY A 343 0.09 -7.41 2.96
N ALA A 344 -0.34 -6.16 3.00
CA ALA A 344 -1.54 -5.71 3.70
C ALA A 344 -2.24 -4.63 2.87
N ALA A 345 -3.57 -4.63 2.86
CA ALA A 345 -4.39 -3.63 2.20
C ALA A 345 -5.74 -3.49 2.89
N THR A 346 -6.40 -2.37 2.68
CA THR A 346 -7.78 -2.16 3.10
C THR A 346 -8.70 -2.28 1.89
N HIS A 347 -9.70 -3.15 2.00
CA HIS A 347 -10.69 -3.37 0.96
C HIS A 347 -12.09 -3.37 1.54
N LEU A 348 -12.96 -2.51 1.02
CA LEU A 348 -14.35 -2.32 1.50
C LEU A 348 -14.41 -2.04 3.02
N GLY A 349 -13.48 -1.25 3.56
CA GLY A 349 -13.38 -0.92 4.98
C GLY A 349 -12.73 -2.00 5.85
N TYR A 350 -12.39 -3.16 5.32
CA TYR A 350 -11.77 -4.24 6.08
C TYR A 350 -10.26 -4.30 5.83
N PRO A 351 -9.44 -4.37 6.87
CA PRO A 351 -8.03 -4.69 6.72
C PRO A 351 -7.87 -6.16 6.32
N ILE A 352 -7.05 -6.40 5.32
CA ILE A 352 -6.73 -7.73 4.79
C ILE A 352 -5.23 -7.91 4.77
N PHE A 353 -4.77 -9.01 5.34
CA PHE A 353 -3.37 -9.40 5.40
C PHE A 353 -3.12 -10.63 4.54
N PHE A 354 -2.05 -10.61 3.78
CA PHE A 354 -1.73 -11.66 2.83
C PHE A 354 -0.43 -12.40 3.21
N LYS A 355 -0.46 -13.70 2.97
CA LYS A 355 0.69 -14.57 2.74
C LYS A 355 0.61 -15.10 1.33
N GLU A 356 1.62 -15.80 0.82
CA GLU A 356 1.56 -16.30 -0.58
C GLU A 356 0.38 -17.25 -0.84
N ASN A 357 -0.06 -17.99 0.19
CA ASN A 357 -1.11 -19.01 0.06
C ASN A 357 -2.33 -18.78 0.96
N TYR A 358 -2.39 -17.65 1.65
CA TYR A 358 -3.47 -17.31 2.58
C TYR A 358 -3.83 -15.83 2.50
N MET A 359 -5.07 -15.56 2.85
CA MET A 359 -5.61 -14.23 3.08
C MET A 359 -6.31 -14.23 4.43
N HIS A 360 -6.04 -13.22 5.25
CA HIS A 360 -6.64 -13.00 6.57
C HIS A 360 -7.40 -11.69 6.56
N LYS A 361 -8.72 -11.77 6.60
CA LYS A 361 -9.61 -10.61 6.65
C LYS A 361 -10.05 -10.38 8.09
N VAL A 362 -9.84 -9.15 8.59
CA VAL A 362 -10.33 -8.75 9.91
C VAL A 362 -11.66 -8.03 9.76
N TYR A 363 -12.63 -8.38 10.60
CA TYR A 363 -13.94 -7.74 10.63
C TYR A 363 -14.43 -7.61 12.08
N ILE A 364 -15.38 -6.71 12.31
CA ILE A 364 -16.01 -6.52 13.61
C ILE A 364 -17.27 -7.39 13.66
N SER A 365 -17.35 -8.26 14.66
CA SER A 365 -18.55 -9.09 14.90
C SER A 365 -19.73 -8.25 15.41
N SER A 366 -20.90 -8.85 15.44
CA SER A 366 -22.10 -8.21 16.01
C SER A 366 -21.97 -7.86 17.50
N SER A 367 -21.02 -8.47 18.21
CA SER A 367 -20.68 -8.16 19.61
C SER A 367 -19.67 -7.02 19.76
N GLY A 368 -19.18 -6.44 18.66
CA GLY A 368 -18.14 -5.40 18.68
C GLY A 368 -16.70 -5.92 18.81
N ALA A 369 -16.51 -7.25 18.87
CA ALA A 369 -15.18 -7.84 18.92
C ALA A 369 -14.60 -8.02 17.51
N HIS A 370 -13.29 -7.79 17.36
CA HIS A 370 -12.57 -8.08 16.12
C HIS A 370 -12.43 -9.60 15.94
N GLN A 371 -12.65 -10.06 14.73
CA GLN A 371 -12.50 -11.46 14.33
C GLN A 371 -11.70 -11.56 13.04
N ILE A 372 -10.94 -12.64 12.90
CA ILE A 372 -10.12 -12.92 11.72
C ILE A 372 -10.74 -14.10 10.97
N ALA A 373 -11.00 -13.90 9.68
CA ALA A 373 -11.40 -14.97 8.77
C ALA A 373 -10.20 -15.36 7.91
N ASP A 374 -9.75 -16.60 8.07
CA ASP A 374 -8.66 -17.19 7.31
C ASP A 374 -9.18 -17.85 6.04
N THR A 375 -8.58 -17.57 4.91
CA THR A 375 -8.93 -18.17 3.63
C THR A 375 -7.69 -18.67 2.92
N ALA A 376 -7.61 -19.98 2.65
CA ALA A 376 -6.58 -20.54 1.79
C ALA A 376 -6.87 -20.17 0.34
N CYS A 377 -6.00 -19.38 -0.28
CA CYS A 377 -6.16 -18.90 -1.65
C CYS A 377 -4.81 -18.43 -2.21
N ARG A 378 -4.79 -18.03 -3.49
CA ARG A 378 -3.64 -17.34 -4.07
C ARG A 378 -3.52 -15.95 -3.43
N GLY A 379 -2.52 -15.77 -2.58
CA GLY A 379 -2.23 -14.48 -1.97
C GLY A 379 -1.19 -13.68 -2.74
N VAL A 380 -0.59 -12.69 -2.11
CA VAL A 380 0.38 -11.78 -2.72
C VAL A 380 1.75 -12.44 -2.80
N GLN A 381 2.41 -12.33 -3.93
CA GLN A 381 3.80 -12.78 -4.11
C GLN A 381 4.75 -11.96 -3.22
N LYS A 382 5.72 -12.62 -2.60
CA LYS A 382 6.78 -11.94 -1.84
C LYS A 382 7.48 -10.89 -2.71
N GLY A 383 7.66 -9.67 -2.19
CA GLY A 383 8.23 -8.53 -2.92
C GLY A 383 7.20 -7.71 -3.72
N SER A 384 5.96 -8.20 -3.88
CA SER A 384 4.93 -7.55 -4.71
C SER A 384 3.80 -6.89 -3.89
N HIS A 385 4.04 -6.53 -2.61
CA HIS A 385 3.02 -5.90 -1.76
C HIS A 385 2.49 -4.56 -2.32
N ASN A 386 3.35 -3.80 -2.99
CA ASN A 386 2.95 -2.54 -3.64
C ASN A 386 2.06 -2.75 -4.88
N SER A 387 1.80 -3.99 -5.29
CA SER A 387 0.83 -4.29 -6.36
C SER A 387 -0.63 -4.27 -5.90
N LEU A 388 -0.88 -4.24 -4.58
CA LEU A 388 -2.21 -4.19 -3.97
C LEU A 388 -2.89 -2.85 -4.25
N VAL A 389 -3.87 -2.84 -5.14
CA VAL A 389 -4.60 -1.63 -5.57
C VAL A 389 -6.08 -1.91 -5.75
N VAL A 390 -6.93 -1.05 -5.22
CA VAL A 390 -8.38 -1.11 -5.44
C VAL A 390 -8.75 -0.35 -6.70
N VAL A 391 -9.39 -1.05 -7.65
CA VAL A 391 -9.93 -0.50 -8.89
C VAL A 391 -11.39 -0.89 -8.99
N ASN A 392 -12.30 0.09 -9.06
CA ASN A 392 -13.74 -0.16 -9.15
C ASN A 392 -14.23 -1.21 -8.13
N GLU A 393 -13.95 -0.96 -6.84
CA GLU A 393 -14.35 -1.80 -5.70
C GLU A 393 -13.71 -3.20 -5.66
N ARG A 394 -12.82 -3.53 -6.60
CA ARG A 394 -12.09 -4.81 -6.65
C ARG A 394 -10.63 -4.60 -6.31
N LEU A 395 -10.07 -5.49 -5.51
CA LEU A 395 -8.66 -5.47 -5.13
C LEU A 395 -7.84 -6.29 -6.13
N PHE A 396 -6.93 -5.64 -6.82
CA PHE A 396 -5.98 -6.24 -7.75
C PHE A 396 -4.63 -6.42 -7.06
N TYR A 397 -3.94 -7.51 -7.38
CA TYR A 397 -2.59 -7.78 -6.88
C TYR A 397 -1.85 -8.86 -7.67
N LYS A 398 -0.52 -8.88 -7.56
CA LYS A 398 0.33 -9.91 -8.14
C LYS A 398 0.46 -11.09 -7.17
N SER A 399 -0.02 -12.25 -7.58
CA SER A 399 0.24 -13.54 -6.93
C SER A 399 1.52 -14.19 -7.48
N VAL A 400 1.90 -15.35 -6.98
CA VAL A 400 3.09 -16.06 -7.46
C VAL A 400 3.03 -16.35 -8.97
N THR A 401 1.86 -16.70 -9.48
CA THR A 401 1.68 -17.10 -10.90
C THR A 401 1.02 -16.02 -11.74
N ASP A 402 0.02 -15.31 -11.18
CA ASP A 402 -0.92 -14.49 -11.94
C ASP A 402 -1.05 -13.09 -11.36
N ILE A 403 -1.70 -12.20 -12.09
CA ILE A 403 -2.37 -11.05 -11.49
C ILE A 403 -3.78 -11.48 -11.14
N CYS A 404 -4.13 -11.33 -9.88
CA CYS A 404 -5.42 -11.71 -9.33
C CYS A 404 -6.30 -10.49 -9.07
N VAL A 405 -7.61 -10.71 -9.13
CA VAL A 405 -8.64 -9.80 -8.68
C VAL A 405 -9.47 -10.46 -7.59
N TYR A 406 -9.70 -9.73 -6.49
CA TYR A 406 -10.53 -10.13 -5.36
C TYR A 406 -11.70 -9.16 -5.23
N ASP A 407 -12.92 -9.68 -5.22
CA ASP A 407 -14.18 -8.93 -5.13
C ASP A 407 -14.92 -9.12 -3.81
N GLY A 408 -14.30 -9.84 -2.86
CA GLY A 408 -14.92 -10.21 -1.58
C GLY A 408 -15.19 -11.71 -1.45
N SER A 409 -15.06 -12.50 -2.53
CA SER A 409 -15.24 -13.96 -2.54
C SER A 409 -13.88 -14.69 -2.59
N LEU A 410 -13.50 -15.26 -3.70
CA LEU A 410 -12.21 -15.90 -3.94
C LEU A 410 -11.46 -15.19 -5.08
N PRO A 411 -10.14 -15.05 -4.97
CA PRO A 411 -9.36 -14.42 -6.02
C PRO A 411 -9.40 -15.20 -7.35
N SER A 412 -9.59 -14.47 -8.45
CA SER A 412 -9.56 -15.01 -9.81
C SER A 412 -8.44 -14.37 -10.63
N SER A 413 -7.88 -15.12 -11.60
CA SER A 413 -6.83 -14.62 -12.50
C SER A 413 -7.41 -13.71 -13.58
N VAL A 414 -6.71 -12.60 -13.86
CA VAL A 414 -7.02 -11.65 -14.95
C VAL A 414 -5.85 -11.49 -15.94
N SER A 415 -4.82 -12.32 -15.83
CA SER A 415 -3.60 -12.18 -16.61
C SER A 415 -3.25 -13.33 -17.58
N PRO A 416 -4.21 -14.13 -18.12
CA PRO A 416 -3.88 -15.16 -19.08
C PRO A 416 -3.19 -14.62 -20.35
N GLN A 417 -3.46 -13.37 -20.72
CA GLN A 417 -2.89 -12.71 -21.90
C GLN A 417 -1.42 -12.32 -21.73
N LEU A 418 -0.87 -12.31 -20.51
CA LEU A 418 0.55 -12.03 -20.29
C LEU A 418 1.46 -13.22 -20.67
N GLY A 419 0.88 -14.34 -21.12
CA GLY A 419 1.61 -15.52 -21.56
C GLY A 419 2.14 -16.35 -20.39
N THR A 420 3.24 -17.08 -20.65
CA THR A 420 3.88 -17.97 -19.68
C THR A 420 5.04 -17.34 -18.92
N GLU A 421 5.36 -16.08 -19.22
CA GLU A 421 6.45 -15.36 -18.58
C GLU A 421 6.13 -15.15 -17.08
N ARG A 422 7.18 -15.24 -16.25
CA ARG A 422 7.06 -15.01 -14.82
C ARG A 422 7.55 -13.63 -14.46
N TYR A 423 6.72 -12.91 -13.70
CA TYR A 423 7.00 -11.57 -13.25
C TYR A 423 7.14 -11.50 -11.74
N PHE A 424 7.97 -10.56 -11.27
CA PHE A 424 8.35 -10.34 -9.88
C PHE A 424 8.31 -8.84 -9.54
N ASP A 425 8.39 -8.53 -8.25
CA ASP A 425 8.58 -7.17 -7.71
C ASP A 425 7.53 -6.18 -8.25
N ALA A 426 6.27 -6.62 -8.28
CA ALA A 426 5.20 -5.85 -8.88
C ALA A 426 4.81 -4.64 -8.03
N VAL A 427 4.64 -3.50 -8.70
CA VAL A 427 4.17 -2.23 -8.13
C VAL A 427 2.99 -1.72 -8.94
N GLY A 428 1.87 -1.43 -8.27
CA GLY A 428 0.62 -1.09 -8.93
C GLY A 428 0.12 0.32 -8.67
N GLY A 429 -0.71 0.81 -9.59
CA GLY A 429 -1.40 2.09 -9.48
C GLY A 429 -2.74 2.07 -10.20
N VAL A 430 -3.59 3.07 -9.94
CA VAL A 430 -4.93 3.16 -10.54
C VAL A 430 -5.24 4.55 -11.04
N ILE A 431 -5.81 4.62 -12.24
CA ILE A 431 -6.46 5.81 -12.76
C ILE A 431 -7.72 5.43 -13.56
N GLY A 432 -8.88 5.95 -13.17
CA GLY A 432 -10.16 5.54 -13.75
C GLY A 432 -10.35 4.03 -13.66
N ASP A 433 -10.66 3.41 -14.79
CA ASP A 433 -10.88 1.96 -14.92
C ASP A 433 -9.61 1.16 -15.19
N LYS A 434 -8.42 1.78 -15.09
CA LYS A 434 -7.16 1.16 -15.48
C LYS A 434 -6.30 0.83 -14.26
N TYR A 435 -5.89 -0.43 -14.17
CA TYR A 435 -4.86 -0.92 -13.27
C TYR A 435 -3.51 -0.89 -13.97
N TYR A 436 -2.61 -0.03 -13.51
CA TYR A 436 -1.21 0.02 -13.94
C TYR A 436 -0.39 -0.92 -13.07
N VAL A 437 0.53 -1.65 -13.67
CA VAL A 437 1.47 -2.49 -12.92
C VAL A 437 2.82 -2.53 -13.60
N SER A 438 3.86 -2.14 -12.86
CA SER A 438 5.26 -2.29 -13.25
C SER A 438 5.80 -3.56 -12.63
N MET A 439 6.38 -4.46 -13.43
CA MET A 439 6.86 -5.76 -12.99
C MET A 439 8.19 -6.08 -13.69
N ARG A 440 9.03 -6.85 -13.00
CA ARG A 440 10.30 -7.34 -13.52
C ARG A 440 10.14 -8.78 -14.01
N ASP A 441 10.63 -9.08 -15.23
CA ASP A 441 10.66 -10.45 -15.75
C ASP A 441 11.81 -11.27 -15.17
N SER A 442 11.89 -12.55 -15.55
CA SER A 442 12.93 -13.47 -15.11
C SER A 442 14.34 -13.11 -15.65
N ALA A 443 14.42 -12.33 -16.71
CA ALA A 443 15.68 -11.81 -17.26
C ALA A 443 16.15 -10.51 -16.59
N GLY A 444 15.33 -9.93 -15.71
CA GLY A 444 15.63 -8.69 -14.99
C GLY A 444 15.11 -7.42 -15.68
N SER A 445 14.40 -7.54 -16.80
CA SER A 445 13.84 -6.39 -17.51
C SER A 445 12.51 -5.96 -16.91
N TRP A 446 12.29 -4.65 -16.82
CA TRP A 446 11.05 -4.09 -16.33
C TRP A 446 10.03 -3.90 -17.45
N HIS A 447 8.75 -4.03 -17.11
CA HIS A 447 7.63 -3.88 -18.02
C HIS A 447 6.49 -3.16 -17.31
N MET A 448 5.97 -2.10 -17.94
CA MET A 448 4.76 -1.40 -17.50
C MET A 448 3.56 -1.95 -18.26
N PHE A 449 2.69 -2.68 -17.57
CA PHE A 449 1.43 -3.16 -18.11
C PHE A 449 0.26 -2.36 -17.59
N VAL A 450 -0.80 -2.31 -18.37
CA VAL A 450 -2.05 -1.63 -18.02
C VAL A 450 -3.22 -2.54 -18.34
N TYR A 451 -4.02 -2.87 -17.34
CA TYR A 451 -5.26 -3.62 -17.50
C TYR A 451 -6.46 -2.67 -17.51
N ASP A 452 -7.20 -2.65 -18.59
CA ASP A 452 -8.46 -1.89 -18.70
C ASP A 452 -9.59 -2.76 -18.14
N THR A 453 -10.04 -2.49 -16.93
CA THR A 453 -11.04 -3.32 -16.22
C THR A 453 -12.42 -3.24 -16.84
N ALA A 454 -12.75 -2.15 -17.53
CA ALA A 454 -14.04 -1.98 -18.21
C ALA A 454 -14.11 -2.77 -19.52
N LYS A 455 -12.95 -3.02 -20.16
CA LYS A 455 -12.86 -3.69 -21.46
C LYS A 455 -12.31 -5.10 -21.37
N GLY A 456 -11.61 -5.43 -20.27
CA GLY A 456 -11.14 -6.78 -19.97
C GLY A 456 -9.89 -7.21 -20.74
N PHE A 457 -9.01 -6.28 -21.15
CA PHE A 457 -7.79 -6.61 -21.84
C PHE A 457 -6.58 -5.75 -21.42
N TRP A 458 -5.39 -6.24 -21.76
CA TRP A 458 -4.11 -5.66 -21.38
C TRP A 458 -3.52 -4.77 -22.46
N HIS A 459 -2.69 -3.82 -22.03
CA HIS A 459 -1.75 -3.09 -22.85
C HIS A 459 -0.36 -3.19 -22.22
N ARG A 460 0.66 -3.03 -23.04
CA ARG A 460 2.02 -2.78 -22.56
C ARG A 460 2.43 -1.36 -22.97
N GLU A 461 2.87 -0.56 -21.99
CA GLU A 461 3.37 0.78 -22.30
C GLU A 461 4.85 0.73 -22.64
N ASP A 462 5.73 0.56 -21.65
CA ASP A 462 7.18 0.59 -21.87
C ASP A 462 7.92 -0.25 -20.80
N SER A 463 9.22 0.02 -20.62
CA SER A 463 10.07 -0.62 -19.63
C SER A 463 10.23 0.19 -18.34
N THR A 464 9.27 1.00 -17.96
CA THR A 464 9.33 1.82 -16.75
C THR A 464 9.42 0.95 -15.49
N HIS A 465 10.44 1.20 -14.68
CA HIS A 465 10.59 0.67 -13.33
C HIS A 465 9.95 1.65 -12.33
N ALA A 466 8.68 1.44 -12.00
CA ALA A 466 8.00 2.25 -11.00
C ALA A 466 8.35 1.76 -9.58
N MET A 467 8.82 2.66 -8.71
CA MET A 467 9.03 2.39 -7.29
C MET A 467 7.71 2.39 -6.50
N CYS A 468 6.83 3.32 -6.79
CA CYS A 468 5.53 3.50 -6.15
C CYS A 468 4.62 4.36 -7.02
N PHE A 469 3.31 4.22 -6.82
CA PHE A 469 2.27 5.02 -7.46
C PHE A 469 1.43 5.74 -6.41
N ALA A 470 0.88 6.91 -6.81
CA ALA A 470 -0.14 7.60 -6.03
C ALA A 470 -1.11 8.34 -6.97
N ARG A 471 -2.41 8.25 -6.68
CA ARG A 471 -3.44 8.98 -7.43
C ARG A 471 -3.82 10.24 -6.67
N CYS A 472 -3.56 11.42 -7.24
CA CYS A 472 -3.87 12.71 -6.65
C CYS A 472 -4.60 13.60 -7.66
N ASN A 473 -5.72 14.23 -7.25
CA ASN A 473 -6.51 15.16 -8.07
C ASN A 473 -6.90 14.60 -9.47
N GLY A 474 -7.22 13.31 -9.52
CA GLY A 474 -7.62 12.66 -10.77
C GLY A 474 -6.48 12.18 -11.67
N GLU A 475 -5.23 12.52 -11.35
CA GLU A 475 -4.03 12.11 -12.06
C GLU A 475 -3.29 11.00 -11.30
N LEU A 476 -2.58 10.16 -12.04
CA LEU A 476 -1.71 9.13 -11.50
C LEU A 476 -0.25 9.61 -11.57
N TYR A 477 0.41 9.57 -10.44
CA TYR A 477 1.83 9.87 -10.31
C TYR A 477 2.60 8.59 -9.98
N TYR A 478 3.85 8.54 -10.42
CA TYR A 478 4.77 7.49 -10.02
C TYR A 478 6.20 8.01 -9.93
N ILE A 479 7.03 7.31 -9.19
CA ILE A 479 8.46 7.52 -9.15
C ILE A 479 9.13 6.48 -10.05
N ASP A 480 9.87 6.94 -11.07
CA ASP A 480 10.76 6.09 -11.90
C ASP A 480 12.04 5.85 -11.11
N ALA A 481 12.24 4.61 -10.67
CA ALA A 481 13.36 4.25 -9.79
C ALA A 481 14.71 4.37 -10.48
N ASP A 482 14.79 4.06 -11.77
CA ASP A 482 16.04 4.05 -12.53
C ASP A 482 16.49 5.46 -12.90
N LYS A 483 15.53 6.37 -13.14
CA LYS A 483 15.81 7.75 -13.55
C LYS A 483 15.76 8.75 -12.39
N GLY A 484 15.22 8.34 -11.23
CA GLY A 484 15.01 9.28 -10.12
C GLY A 484 14.02 10.40 -10.45
N LEU A 485 12.94 10.09 -11.18
CA LEU A 485 11.98 11.09 -11.63
C LEU A 485 10.60 10.87 -11.02
N LEU A 486 10.00 11.94 -10.53
CA LEU A 486 8.57 11.97 -10.23
C LEU A 486 7.80 12.38 -11.49
N ILE A 487 6.92 11.50 -11.96
CA ILE A 487 6.24 11.61 -13.26
C ILE A 487 4.72 11.59 -13.06
N CYS A 488 4.01 12.45 -13.81
CA CYS A 488 2.56 12.44 -13.98
C CYS A 488 2.19 11.71 -15.28
N THR A 489 1.37 10.67 -15.21
CA THR A 489 1.04 9.82 -16.36
C THR A 489 0.21 10.53 -17.44
N GLY A 490 -0.67 11.46 -17.05
CA GLY A 490 -1.54 12.21 -17.97
C GLY A 490 -0.88 13.41 -18.64
N GLY A 491 0.32 13.80 -18.19
CA GLY A 491 1.03 14.97 -18.72
C GLY A 491 0.36 16.31 -18.45
N SER A 492 -0.64 16.34 -17.57
CA SER A 492 -1.32 17.56 -17.15
C SER A 492 -0.46 18.43 -16.21
N GLN A 493 0.54 17.81 -15.60
CA GLN A 493 1.48 18.42 -14.67
C GLN A 493 2.92 18.12 -15.08
N GLY A 494 3.80 19.10 -14.86
CA GLY A 494 5.22 19.00 -15.16
C GLY A 494 5.59 19.25 -16.62
N GLU A 495 6.86 19.02 -16.95
CA GLU A 495 7.39 19.15 -18.30
C GLU A 495 6.98 17.94 -19.15
N PRO A 496 6.25 18.13 -20.28
CA PRO A 496 5.82 17.01 -21.10
C PRO A 496 7.01 16.36 -21.80
N GLU A 497 6.98 15.02 -21.90
CA GLU A 497 7.95 14.28 -22.71
C GLU A 497 7.89 14.73 -24.18
N GLU A 498 9.00 14.60 -24.90
CA GLU A 498 9.11 15.08 -26.27
C GLU A 498 8.15 14.34 -27.22
N THR A 499 8.57 13.24 -27.78
CA THR A 499 7.81 12.49 -28.78
C THR A 499 7.72 11.03 -28.39
N ILE A 500 6.50 10.51 -28.29
CA ILE A 500 6.25 9.10 -27.95
C ILE A 500 6.63 8.24 -29.15
N ARG A 501 7.46 7.21 -28.92
CA ARG A 501 7.65 6.09 -29.83
C ARG A 501 6.66 5.01 -29.44
N TRP A 502 6.06 4.38 -30.41
CA TRP A 502 5.07 3.33 -30.23
C TRP A 502 5.30 2.20 -31.21
N SER A 503 4.91 1.00 -30.85
CA SER A 503 4.95 -0.14 -31.74
C SER A 503 3.86 -1.17 -31.41
N CYS A 504 3.47 -1.95 -32.40
CA CYS A 504 2.68 -3.15 -32.22
C CYS A 504 3.07 -4.22 -33.24
N THR A 505 3.05 -5.47 -32.80
CA THR A 505 3.33 -6.63 -33.63
C THR A 505 2.15 -7.60 -33.54
N THR A 506 1.56 -7.99 -34.64
CA THR A 506 0.45 -8.95 -34.67
C THR A 506 0.94 -10.34 -34.22
N GLY A 507 0.02 -11.21 -33.88
CA GLY A 507 0.30 -12.63 -33.80
C GLY A 507 0.59 -13.23 -35.18
N LEU A 508 0.84 -14.53 -35.19
CA LEU A 508 1.03 -15.30 -36.42
C LEU A 508 -0.27 -15.31 -37.23
N GLN A 509 -0.19 -14.86 -38.46
CA GLN A 509 -1.32 -14.71 -39.37
C GLN A 509 -1.26 -15.77 -40.47
N GLY A 510 -2.42 -16.16 -41.01
CA GLY A 510 -2.46 -17.04 -42.16
C GLY A 510 -2.68 -18.53 -41.88
N TYR A 511 -2.85 -18.89 -40.60
CA TYR A 511 -3.08 -20.29 -40.21
C TYR A 511 -4.46 -20.86 -40.58
N ASN A 512 -5.36 -20.05 -41.11
CA ASN A 512 -6.71 -20.47 -41.52
C ASN A 512 -6.69 -21.22 -42.87
N THR A 513 -5.56 -21.25 -43.57
CA THR A 513 -5.35 -21.93 -44.85
C THR A 513 -4.12 -22.81 -44.73
N VAL A 514 -4.22 -24.07 -45.06
CA VAL A 514 -3.13 -25.05 -44.96
C VAL A 514 -2.14 -24.86 -46.12
N GLU A 515 -2.64 -24.35 -47.27
CA GLU A 515 -1.82 -24.14 -48.46
C GLU A 515 -0.91 -22.91 -48.32
N GLN A 516 0.16 -22.90 -49.07
CA GLN A 516 1.02 -21.74 -49.23
C GLN A 516 0.23 -20.55 -49.80
N LYS A 517 0.41 -19.40 -49.18
CA LYS A 517 -0.29 -18.14 -49.53
C LYS A 517 0.67 -16.99 -49.64
N TYR A 518 0.21 -15.90 -50.21
CA TYR A 518 0.91 -14.61 -50.20
C TYR A 518 -0.03 -13.46 -49.88
N VAL A 519 0.50 -12.44 -49.21
CA VAL A 519 -0.22 -11.22 -48.96
C VAL A 519 -0.15 -10.36 -50.20
N SER A 520 -1.26 -10.15 -50.88
CA SER A 520 -1.29 -9.33 -52.10
C SER A 520 -1.52 -7.85 -51.81
N ARG A 521 -2.27 -7.54 -50.76
CA ARG A 521 -2.52 -6.16 -50.32
C ARG A 521 -2.61 -6.08 -48.82
N PHE A 522 -2.07 -4.98 -48.28
CA PHE A 522 -2.20 -4.59 -46.89
C PHE A 522 -2.60 -3.12 -46.82
N ASN A 523 -3.77 -2.86 -46.28
CA ASN A 523 -4.30 -1.50 -46.17
C ASN A 523 -4.42 -1.13 -44.69
N LEU A 524 -3.88 0.02 -44.30
CA LEU A 524 -3.98 0.60 -42.99
C LEU A 524 -4.84 1.88 -43.06
N ARG A 525 -5.95 1.90 -42.37
CA ARG A 525 -6.70 3.13 -42.16
C ARG A 525 -6.31 3.72 -40.83
N MET A 526 -5.66 4.88 -40.89
CA MET A 526 -5.16 5.53 -39.67
C MET A 526 -5.20 7.04 -39.77
N LYS A 527 -5.19 7.71 -38.62
CA LYS A 527 -4.93 9.13 -38.47
C LYS A 527 -3.50 9.30 -37.99
N LEU A 528 -2.68 9.96 -38.77
CA LEU A 528 -1.33 10.42 -38.44
C LEU A 528 -1.29 11.95 -38.61
N PRO A 529 -1.28 12.73 -37.51
CA PRO A 529 -1.09 14.19 -37.62
C PRO A 529 0.26 14.56 -38.21
N ILE A 530 0.39 15.78 -38.67
CA ILE A 530 1.67 16.33 -39.18
C ILE A 530 2.73 16.21 -38.09
N GLY A 531 3.92 15.73 -38.44
CA GLY A 531 5.01 15.45 -37.51
C GLY A 531 5.02 14.04 -36.91
N SER A 532 3.99 13.24 -37.18
CA SER A 532 3.96 11.80 -36.85
C SER A 532 4.39 10.97 -38.04
N GLN A 533 4.97 9.79 -37.78
CA GLN A 533 5.37 8.86 -38.84
C GLN A 533 5.13 7.42 -38.40
N ALA A 534 4.98 6.53 -39.38
CA ALA A 534 4.84 5.08 -39.16
C ALA A 534 5.64 4.30 -40.20
N ASP A 535 6.32 3.26 -39.75
CA ASP A 535 7.04 2.27 -40.55
C ASP A 535 6.39 0.91 -40.40
N ILE A 536 6.26 0.16 -41.47
CA ILE A 536 5.59 -1.12 -41.48
C ILE A 536 6.57 -2.19 -41.95
N TYR A 537 6.60 -3.31 -41.22
CA TYR A 537 7.47 -4.46 -41.51
C TYR A 537 6.64 -5.73 -41.54
N ILE A 538 7.08 -6.70 -42.34
CA ILE A 538 6.51 -8.03 -42.43
C ILE A 538 7.62 -9.06 -42.22
N GLN A 539 7.35 -10.07 -41.39
CA GLN A 539 8.18 -11.25 -41.22
C GLN A 539 7.42 -12.45 -41.77
N TYR A 540 8.09 -13.28 -42.52
CA TYR A 540 7.51 -14.48 -43.13
C TYR A 540 8.07 -15.74 -42.46
N ASP A 541 7.24 -16.76 -42.26
CA ASP A 541 7.59 -18.10 -41.79
C ASP A 541 8.45 -18.11 -40.53
N SER A 542 8.31 -17.06 -39.67
CA SER A 542 9.09 -16.88 -38.45
C SER A 542 10.62 -16.97 -38.66
N ASP A 543 11.10 -16.51 -39.83
CA ASP A 543 12.51 -16.57 -40.24
C ASP A 543 13.43 -15.61 -39.46
N GLY A 544 12.89 -14.83 -38.53
CA GLY A 544 13.62 -13.84 -37.75
C GLY A 544 13.93 -12.54 -38.50
N THR A 545 13.60 -12.42 -39.80
CA THR A 545 13.92 -11.26 -40.63
C THR A 545 12.72 -10.36 -40.85
N TRP A 546 12.83 -9.11 -40.45
CA TRP A 546 11.82 -8.10 -40.68
C TRP A 546 12.07 -7.35 -42.00
N HIS A 547 11.18 -7.50 -42.95
CA HIS A 547 11.22 -6.82 -44.26
C HIS A 547 10.44 -5.53 -44.18
N HIS A 548 11.10 -4.38 -44.42
CA HIS A 548 10.45 -3.09 -44.50
C HIS A 548 9.52 -3.03 -45.71
N SER A 549 8.24 -2.74 -45.47
CA SER A 549 7.18 -2.76 -46.46
C SER A 549 6.66 -1.37 -46.82
N GLY A 550 6.86 -0.37 -45.93
CA GLY A 550 6.43 0.98 -46.25
C GLY A 550 6.72 1.99 -45.14
N HIS A 551 6.89 3.22 -45.52
CA HIS A 551 7.01 4.41 -44.66
C HIS A 551 5.86 5.35 -44.92
N ILE A 552 5.25 5.90 -43.88
CA ILE A 552 4.12 6.80 -43.93
C ILE A 552 4.42 8.04 -43.10
N GLU A 553 4.40 9.21 -43.72
CA GLU A 553 4.44 10.49 -43.01
C GLU A 553 3.03 11.01 -42.71
N GLY A 554 2.90 11.79 -41.63
CA GLY A 554 1.64 12.33 -41.17
C GLY A 554 0.97 13.28 -42.17
N VAL A 555 -0.23 12.91 -42.61
CA VAL A 555 -1.06 13.67 -43.56
C VAL A 555 -2.53 13.77 -43.13
N GLY A 556 -2.84 13.49 -41.86
CA GLY A 556 -4.20 13.43 -41.34
C GLY A 556 -4.81 12.03 -41.40
N THR A 557 -6.13 11.92 -41.59
CA THR A 557 -6.84 10.62 -41.65
C THR A 557 -6.91 10.13 -43.09
N LYS A 558 -6.33 8.96 -43.37
CA LYS A 558 -6.28 8.35 -44.70
C LYS A 558 -6.17 6.84 -44.64
N THR A 559 -6.56 6.17 -45.72
CA THR A 559 -6.24 4.76 -45.97
C THR A 559 -4.97 4.68 -46.79
N PHE A 560 -3.96 4.00 -46.26
CA PHE A 560 -2.69 3.77 -46.91
C PHE A 560 -2.66 2.35 -47.44
N MET A 561 -2.45 2.21 -48.73
CA MET A 561 -2.20 0.94 -49.41
C MET A 561 -0.71 0.72 -49.44
N LEU A 562 -0.24 -0.36 -48.83
CA LEU A 562 1.18 -0.69 -48.78
C LEU A 562 1.55 -1.55 -49.99
N PRO A 563 2.61 -1.20 -50.72
CA PRO A 563 3.14 -2.02 -51.80
C PRO A 563 3.88 -3.23 -51.17
N ILE A 564 3.21 -4.36 -51.10
CA ILE A 564 3.83 -5.60 -50.63
C ILE A 564 4.40 -6.35 -51.81
N ARG A 565 5.66 -6.82 -51.68
CA ARG A 565 6.21 -7.77 -52.64
C ARG A 565 5.64 -9.16 -52.28
N PRO A 566 4.84 -9.78 -53.17
CA PRO A 566 4.28 -11.09 -52.88
C PRO A 566 5.40 -12.11 -52.63
N ARG A 567 5.43 -12.71 -51.43
CA ARG A 567 6.29 -13.85 -51.09
C ARG A 567 5.37 -14.96 -50.59
N ARG A 568 5.57 -16.14 -51.11
CA ARG A 568 4.86 -17.32 -50.63
C ARG A 568 5.30 -17.62 -49.20
N CYS A 569 4.38 -17.92 -48.34
CA CYS A 569 4.62 -18.25 -46.95
C CYS A 569 3.52 -19.17 -46.41
N ASP A 570 3.85 -19.91 -45.36
CA ASP A 570 2.88 -20.63 -44.54
C ASP A 570 2.15 -19.63 -43.61
N HIS A 571 2.89 -18.74 -42.94
CA HIS A 571 2.38 -17.71 -42.06
C HIS A 571 3.23 -16.45 -42.15
N PHE A 572 2.74 -15.37 -41.57
CA PHE A 572 3.44 -14.08 -41.47
C PHE A 572 3.05 -13.31 -40.23
N MET A 573 3.89 -12.33 -39.84
CA MET A 573 3.62 -11.34 -38.80
C MET A 573 3.80 -9.95 -39.37
N VAL A 574 3.06 -8.98 -38.85
CA VAL A 574 3.17 -7.56 -39.21
C VAL A 574 3.57 -6.77 -37.99
N ARG A 575 4.59 -5.93 -38.14
CA ARG A 575 4.99 -4.93 -37.15
C ARG A 575 4.72 -3.55 -37.71
N ILE A 576 4.08 -2.73 -36.91
CA ILE A 576 3.85 -1.31 -37.17
C ILE A 576 4.52 -0.55 -36.03
N GLU A 577 5.47 0.30 -36.36
CA GLU A 577 6.15 1.13 -35.39
C GLU A 577 6.20 2.57 -35.84
N GLY A 578 6.31 3.51 -34.91
CA GLY A 578 6.32 4.91 -35.29
C GLY A 578 6.61 5.87 -34.15
N ARG A 579 6.46 7.13 -34.45
CA ARG A 579 6.59 8.20 -33.44
C ARG A 579 5.49 9.27 -33.66
N GLY A 580 5.16 9.96 -32.56
CA GLY A 580 4.10 10.95 -32.54
C GLY A 580 2.71 10.34 -32.30
N GLU A 581 1.66 11.06 -32.65
CA GLU A 581 0.29 10.61 -32.44
C GLU A 581 -0.16 9.64 -33.52
N ILE A 582 -0.90 8.61 -33.12
CA ILE A 582 -1.58 7.68 -34.02
C ILE A 582 -2.99 7.37 -33.50
N ARG A 583 -3.91 7.18 -34.46
CA ARG A 583 -5.17 6.43 -34.24
C ARG A 583 -5.34 5.46 -35.40
N LEU A 584 -5.27 4.17 -35.10
CA LEU A 584 -5.47 3.09 -36.07
C LEU A 584 -6.96 2.71 -36.06
N TYR A 585 -7.61 2.84 -37.21
CA TYR A 585 -9.04 2.56 -37.40
C TYR A 585 -9.28 1.14 -37.88
N SER A 586 -8.49 0.69 -38.87
CA SER A 586 -8.61 -0.68 -39.37
C SER A 586 -7.33 -1.16 -40.05
N ILE A 587 -7.17 -2.48 -40.02
CA ILE A 587 -6.17 -3.25 -40.78
C ILE A 587 -6.94 -4.16 -41.73
N ALA A 588 -6.73 -4.00 -43.03
CA ALA A 588 -7.30 -4.88 -44.04
C ALA A 588 -6.18 -5.61 -44.78
N LYS A 589 -6.26 -6.92 -44.85
CA LYS A 589 -5.33 -7.81 -45.52
C LYS A 589 -6.05 -8.60 -46.60
N ILE A 590 -5.44 -8.75 -47.76
CA ILE A 590 -5.90 -9.59 -48.83
C ILE A 590 -4.87 -10.67 -49.05
N LEU A 591 -5.29 -11.90 -48.84
CA LEU A 591 -4.48 -13.09 -49.00
C LEU A 591 -4.92 -13.79 -50.28
N GLU A 592 -3.95 -14.25 -51.07
CA GLU A 592 -4.17 -15.05 -52.25
C GLU A 592 -3.50 -16.41 -52.05
N GLN A 593 -4.19 -17.47 -52.45
CA GLN A 593 -3.66 -18.81 -52.43
C GLN A 593 -2.58 -18.96 -53.48
N GLY A 594 -1.42 -19.45 -53.12
CA GLY A 594 -0.37 -19.84 -54.05
C GLY A 594 -0.76 -21.13 -54.77
N SER A 595 -0.46 -21.24 -56.05
CA SER A 595 -0.54 -22.56 -56.70
C SER A 595 0.47 -23.51 -56.04
N ASP A 596 0.03 -24.70 -55.66
CA ASP A 596 0.91 -25.79 -55.33
C ASP A 596 1.73 -26.11 -56.58
N GLY A 597 3.02 -25.76 -56.52
CA GLY A 597 3.94 -25.99 -57.61
C GLY A 597 4.69 -27.28 -57.46
#